data_ab8dfbcda2d2ebe0aae91bb99d3918a7
#
_entry.id   ab8dfbcda2d2ebe0aae91bb99d3918a7
#
_cell.length_a   1.000
_cell.length_b   1.000
_cell.length_c   1.000
_cell.angle_alpha   90.00
_cell.angle_beta   90.00
_cell.angle_gamma   90.00
#
_symmetry.space_group_name_H-M   'P 1'
#
loop_
_entity.id
_entity.type
_entity.pdbx_description
1 polymer ?
#
loop_
_entity_poly.entity_id
_entity_poly.type
_entity_poly.pdbx_seq_one_letter_code
_entity_poly.pdbx_strand_id
1 'polypeptide(L)'
;TIIAAARNMDKLGEHGDNVITFNCDLSTKEGVDALFDFTAEKLGCADIFFCNAGAPYYEKFDYEDWDRVERIFRLNTVAHIYTYSKYVNQLNGRKGRLVYTVSAMGEMAIPGYSLYSSTKFAMKGFQEAIRHELPKNLKLTCVYPVSTNTNFFNVAAEGRRMSKPFPVQEPEAVAEATVKGVAAGRSHIYPCKVFRPSKALMTVVPPVKLTYMAIEKGRLKQYLKLKEGK
;
A
#
# COMPACT_ATOMS: atom_id res chain seq x y z
N THR A 1 -12.67 -11.35 15.43
CA THR A 1 -11.74 -12.29 14.79
C THR A 1 -11.06 -11.61 13.60
N ILE A 2 -9.77 -11.86 13.39
CA ILE A 2 -8.97 -11.32 12.30
C ILE A 2 -8.37 -12.49 11.53
N ILE A 3 -8.43 -12.44 10.19
CA ILE A 3 -7.62 -13.31 9.33
C ILE A 3 -6.44 -12.49 8.83
N ALA A 4 -5.22 -12.92 9.17
CA ALA A 4 -3.98 -12.33 8.69
C ALA A 4 -3.39 -13.19 7.58
N ALA A 5 -3.29 -12.64 6.36
CA ALA A 5 -2.82 -13.35 5.18
C ALA A 5 -1.49 -12.80 4.67
N ALA A 6 -0.49 -13.65 4.51
CA ALA A 6 0.81 -13.31 3.94
C ALA A 6 1.54 -14.57 3.44
N ARG A 7 2.61 -14.37 2.65
CA ARG A 7 3.48 -15.46 2.17
C ARG A 7 4.39 -16.07 3.24
N ASN A 8 4.66 -15.33 4.29
CA ASN A 8 5.50 -15.79 5.40
C ASN A 8 4.86 -15.30 6.70
N MET A 9 4.28 -16.25 7.43
CA MET A 9 3.58 -16.01 8.69
C MET A 9 4.53 -15.94 9.89
N ASP A 10 5.75 -16.43 9.80
CA ASP A 10 6.76 -16.37 10.88
C ASP A 10 7.09 -14.92 11.25
N LYS A 11 6.89 -14.00 10.31
CA LYS A 11 7.10 -12.55 10.50
C LYS A 11 5.96 -11.85 11.22
N LEU A 12 4.84 -12.51 11.45
CA LEU A 12 3.70 -11.91 12.13
C LEU A 12 3.98 -11.68 13.63
N GLY A 13 4.91 -12.42 14.19
CA GLY A 13 5.22 -12.40 15.62
C GLY A 13 4.12 -13.01 16.48
N GLU A 14 4.19 -12.75 17.78
CA GLU A 14 3.13 -13.17 18.71
C GLU A 14 1.85 -12.38 18.46
N HIS A 15 0.72 -13.06 18.46
CA HIS A 15 -0.60 -12.48 18.26
C HIS A 15 -1.63 -13.18 19.18
N GLY A 16 -2.72 -12.49 19.49
CA GLY A 16 -3.77 -13.07 20.35
C GLY A 16 -4.59 -14.15 19.65
N ASP A 17 -5.33 -14.91 20.44
CA ASP A 17 -6.16 -16.05 19.98
C ASP A 17 -7.25 -15.67 18.98
N ASN A 18 -7.51 -14.37 18.84
CA ASN A 18 -8.48 -13.85 17.88
C ASN A 18 -7.90 -13.63 16.47
N VAL A 19 -6.63 -13.96 16.23
CA VAL A 19 -5.96 -13.86 14.93
C VAL A 19 -5.75 -15.25 14.35
N ILE A 20 -6.33 -15.49 13.19
CA ILE A 20 -6.16 -16.70 12.38
C ILE A 20 -5.20 -16.38 11.25
N THR A 21 -4.12 -17.14 11.14
CA THR A 21 -3.11 -16.94 10.09
C THR A 21 -3.44 -17.75 8.85
N PHE A 22 -3.18 -17.19 7.66
CA PHE A 22 -3.36 -17.87 6.38
C PHE A 22 -2.16 -17.60 5.46
N ASN A 23 -1.46 -18.67 5.07
CA ASN A 23 -0.30 -18.55 4.16
C ASN A 23 -0.76 -18.60 2.71
N CYS A 24 -0.59 -17.50 1.98
CA CYS A 24 -0.88 -17.44 0.55
C CYS A 24 -0.08 -16.36 -0.17
N ASP A 25 0.13 -16.54 -1.48
CA ASP A 25 0.72 -15.52 -2.35
C ASP A 25 -0.37 -14.66 -3.01
N LEU A 26 -0.58 -13.49 -2.46
CA LEU A 26 -1.55 -12.51 -2.97
C LEU A 26 -1.14 -11.86 -4.31
N SER A 27 0.02 -12.18 -4.87
CA SER A 27 0.38 -11.75 -6.23
C SER A 27 -0.19 -12.65 -7.32
N THR A 28 -0.89 -13.74 -6.95
CA THR A 28 -1.53 -14.68 -7.84
C THR A 28 -3.04 -14.66 -7.68
N LYS A 29 -3.76 -15.00 -8.74
CA LYS A 29 -5.22 -15.15 -8.71
C LYS A 29 -5.62 -16.24 -7.72
N GLU A 30 -4.94 -17.37 -7.79
CA GLU A 30 -5.17 -18.55 -6.95
C GLU A 30 -5.01 -18.23 -5.46
N GLY A 31 -3.99 -17.43 -5.10
CA GLY A 31 -3.77 -17.01 -3.71
C GLY A 31 -4.86 -16.06 -3.20
N VAL A 32 -5.36 -15.16 -4.05
CA VAL A 32 -6.50 -14.31 -3.69
C VAL A 32 -7.76 -15.15 -3.55
N ASP A 33 -8.05 -16.06 -4.49
CA ASP A 33 -9.22 -16.93 -4.44
C ASP A 33 -9.20 -17.80 -3.17
N ALA A 34 -8.07 -18.43 -2.87
CA ALA A 34 -7.91 -19.26 -1.67
C ALA A 34 -8.14 -18.46 -0.37
N LEU A 35 -7.72 -17.18 -0.31
CA LEU A 35 -8.01 -16.33 0.85
C LEU A 35 -9.52 -16.07 1.00
N PHE A 36 -10.25 -15.86 -0.09
CA PHE A 36 -11.70 -15.68 -0.05
C PHE A 36 -12.42 -16.94 0.38
N ASP A 37 -12.01 -18.12 -0.13
CA ASP A 37 -12.57 -19.42 0.24
C ASP A 37 -12.32 -19.71 1.72
N PHE A 38 -11.10 -19.48 2.21
CA PHE A 38 -10.74 -19.60 3.62
C PHE A 38 -11.54 -18.63 4.51
N THR A 39 -11.73 -17.39 4.04
CA THR A 39 -12.54 -16.39 4.77
C THR A 39 -14.00 -16.83 4.84
N ALA A 40 -14.55 -17.39 3.76
CA ALA A 40 -15.91 -17.92 3.73
C ALA A 40 -16.08 -19.09 4.72
N GLU A 41 -15.10 -20.01 4.76
CA GLU A 41 -15.10 -21.14 5.69
C GLU A 41 -15.06 -20.68 7.16
N LYS A 42 -14.18 -19.75 7.50
CA LYS A 42 -13.95 -19.36 8.91
C LYS A 42 -14.91 -18.32 9.44
N LEU A 43 -15.38 -17.39 8.60
CA LEU A 43 -16.15 -16.22 9.00
C LEU A 43 -17.47 -16.05 8.23
N GLY A 44 -17.70 -16.85 7.19
CA GLY A 44 -18.77 -16.61 6.22
C GLY A 44 -18.48 -15.41 5.31
N CYS A 45 -18.17 -14.27 5.88
CA CYS A 45 -17.78 -13.06 5.16
C CYS A 45 -17.09 -12.08 6.11
N ALA A 46 -16.07 -11.39 5.65
CA ALA A 46 -15.41 -10.33 6.41
C ALA A 46 -16.26 -9.06 6.41
N ASP A 47 -16.44 -8.42 7.58
CA ASP A 47 -17.08 -7.10 7.69
C ASP A 47 -16.16 -5.98 7.17
N ILE A 48 -14.85 -6.16 7.33
CA ILE A 48 -13.81 -5.24 6.84
C ILE A 48 -12.75 -6.07 6.13
N PHE A 49 -12.49 -5.77 4.87
CA PHE A 49 -11.39 -6.37 4.11
C PHE A 49 -10.28 -5.34 3.92
N PHE A 50 -9.07 -5.66 4.37
CA PHE A 50 -7.93 -4.73 4.38
C PHE A 50 -6.89 -5.14 3.34
N CYS A 51 -6.83 -4.44 2.21
CA CYS A 51 -5.85 -4.62 1.16
C CYS A 51 -4.56 -3.85 1.50
N ASN A 52 -3.68 -4.47 2.27
CA ASN A 52 -2.44 -3.86 2.74
C ASN A 52 -1.19 -4.43 2.04
N ALA A 53 -1.26 -5.62 1.47
CA ALA A 53 -0.13 -6.27 0.82
C ALA A 53 0.47 -5.36 -0.27
N GLY A 54 1.81 -5.31 -0.33
CA GLY A 54 2.50 -4.52 -1.33
C GLY A 54 4.01 -4.67 -1.22
N ALA A 55 4.69 -4.50 -2.33
CA ALA A 55 6.14 -4.55 -2.42
C ALA A 55 6.69 -3.27 -3.04
N PRO A 56 7.81 -2.74 -2.54
CA PRO A 56 8.51 -1.61 -3.14
C PRO A 56 9.69 -2.05 -3.98
N TYR A 57 10.09 -1.18 -4.92
CA TYR A 57 11.43 -1.15 -5.48
C TYR A 57 12.01 0.26 -5.31
N TYR A 58 13.28 0.35 -4.90
CA TYR A 58 14.03 1.59 -4.88
C TYR A 58 15.25 1.45 -5.80
N GLU A 59 15.15 2.03 -6.98
CA GLU A 59 16.09 1.79 -8.07
C GLU A 59 16.03 2.86 -9.14
N LYS A 60 17.07 2.93 -9.97
CA LYS A 60 17.00 3.62 -11.25
C LYS A 60 16.32 2.68 -12.26
N PHE A 61 15.32 3.19 -12.98
CA PHE A 61 14.64 2.44 -14.01
C PHE A 61 15.42 2.61 -15.33
N ASP A 62 16.38 1.72 -15.57
CA ASP A 62 17.27 1.71 -16.75
C ASP A 62 17.57 0.27 -17.24
N TYR A 63 16.60 -0.62 -17.10
CA TYR A 63 16.70 -2.03 -17.45
C TYR A 63 15.48 -2.52 -18.24
N GLU A 64 15.64 -3.61 -18.96
CA GLU A 64 14.59 -4.30 -19.69
C GLU A 64 14.22 -5.60 -18.96
N ASP A 65 13.28 -5.50 -18.00
CA ASP A 65 12.80 -6.63 -17.19
C ASP A 65 11.28 -6.58 -17.10
N TRP A 66 10.62 -7.25 -18.03
CA TRP A 66 9.16 -7.35 -18.08
C TRP A 66 8.60 -7.99 -16.80
N ASP A 67 9.20 -9.08 -16.34
CA ASP A 67 8.71 -9.82 -15.18
C ASP A 67 8.79 -9.00 -13.89
N ARG A 68 9.81 -8.16 -13.77
CA ARG A 68 9.96 -7.24 -12.63
C ARG A 68 8.84 -6.19 -12.63
N VAL A 69 8.51 -5.63 -13.78
CA VAL A 69 7.41 -4.68 -13.94
C VAL A 69 6.09 -5.37 -13.62
N GLU A 70 5.83 -6.52 -14.24
CA GLU A 70 4.59 -7.26 -14.04
C GLU A 70 4.38 -7.68 -12.58
N ARG A 71 5.42 -8.19 -11.92
CA ARG A 71 5.37 -8.67 -10.54
C ARG A 71 4.92 -7.62 -9.54
N ILE A 72 5.43 -6.39 -9.64
CA ILE A 72 5.02 -5.32 -8.74
C ILE A 72 3.58 -4.87 -9.00
N PHE A 73 3.15 -4.84 -10.27
CA PHE A 73 1.78 -4.52 -10.63
C PHE A 73 0.79 -5.61 -10.21
N ARG A 74 1.15 -6.88 -10.37
CA ARG A 74 0.31 -8.00 -9.90
C ARG A 74 -0.04 -7.86 -8.44
N LEU A 75 0.96 -7.65 -7.55
CA LEU A 75 0.72 -7.54 -6.12
C LEU A 75 0.06 -6.21 -5.73
N ASN A 76 0.62 -5.07 -6.18
CA ASN A 76 0.23 -3.75 -5.67
C ASN A 76 -1.05 -3.20 -6.29
N THR A 77 -1.48 -3.76 -7.44
CA THR A 77 -2.59 -3.21 -8.23
C THR A 77 -3.60 -4.27 -8.61
N VAL A 78 -3.20 -5.27 -9.42
CA VAL A 78 -4.13 -6.27 -9.97
C VAL A 78 -4.84 -7.05 -8.87
N ALA A 79 -4.09 -7.54 -7.87
CA ALA A 79 -4.64 -8.25 -6.73
C ALA A 79 -5.67 -7.42 -5.96
N HIS A 80 -5.40 -6.14 -5.75
CA HIS A 80 -6.31 -5.24 -5.03
C HIS A 80 -7.59 -4.94 -5.83
N ILE A 81 -7.48 -4.75 -7.14
CA ILE A 81 -8.63 -4.56 -8.02
C ILE A 81 -9.48 -5.85 -8.08
N TYR A 82 -8.82 -7.00 -8.23
CA TYR A 82 -9.50 -8.29 -8.22
C TYR A 82 -10.20 -8.56 -6.87
N THR A 83 -9.55 -8.22 -5.76
CA THR A 83 -10.14 -8.30 -4.41
C THR A 83 -11.43 -7.49 -4.30
N TYR A 84 -11.52 -6.32 -4.94
CA TYR A 84 -12.77 -5.54 -4.97
C TYR A 84 -13.93 -6.37 -5.53
N SER A 85 -13.75 -6.95 -6.71
CA SER A 85 -14.81 -7.76 -7.36
C SER A 85 -15.19 -8.97 -6.53
N LYS A 86 -14.21 -9.69 -5.98
CA LYS A 86 -14.46 -10.84 -5.10
C LYS A 86 -15.23 -10.43 -3.85
N TYR A 87 -14.83 -9.31 -3.23
CA TYR A 87 -15.44 -8.86 -1.98
C TYR A 87 -16.88 -8.38 -2.19
N VAL A 88 -17.17 -7.66 -3.27
CA VAL A 88 -18.54 -7.27 -3.64
C VAL A 88 -19.42 -8.50 -3.77
N ASN A 89 -18.97 -9.53 -4.47
CA ASN A 89 -19.69 -10.78 -4.64
C ASN A 89 -19.90 -11.53 -3.31
N GLN A 90 -18.85 -11.62 -2.47
CA GLN A 90 -18.93 -12.30 -1.17
C GLN A 90 -19.86 -11.59 -0.20
N LEU A 91 -19.96 -10.25 -0.24
CA LEU A 91 -20.88 -9.50 0.59
C LEU A 91 -22.34 -9.89 0.34
N ASN A 92 -22.72 -10.22 -0.89
CA ASN A 92 -24.07 -10.66 -1.25
C ASN A 92 -25.18 -9.82 -0.56
N GLY A 93 -25.09 -8.50 -0.68
CA GLY A 93 -26.00 -7.54 -0.06
C GLY A 93 -25.71 -7.16 1.40
N ARG A 94 -24.84 -7.89 2.12
CA ARG A 94 -24.39 -7.50 3.47
C ARG A 94 -23.61 -6.20 3.43
N LYS A 95 -23.65 -5.44 4.53
CA LYS A 95 -22.80 -4.25 4.68
C LYS A 95 -21.34 -4.66 4.86
N GLY A 96 -20.44 -3.97 4.18
CA GLY A 96 -19.01 -4.20 4.29
C GLY A 96 -18.18 -2.93 4.09
N ARG A 97 -16.90 -3.05 4.41
CA ARG A 97 -15.92 -1.99 4.18
C ARG A 97 -14.65 -2.55 3.57
N LEU A 98 -14.25 -1.99 2.44
CA LEU A 98 -12.97 -2.26 1.81
C LEU A 98 -12.00 -1.14 2.16
N VAL A 99 -10.79 -1.51 2.58
CA VAL A 99 -9.74 -0.57 2.95
C VAL A 99 -8.51 -0.80 2.08
N TYR A 100 -8.04 0.22 1.37
CA TYR A 100 -6.82 0.17 0.57
C TYR A 100 -5.68 0.95 1.20
N THR A 101 -4.51 0.35 1.35
CA THR A 101 -3.26 1.06 1.61
C THR A 101 -2.71 1.59 0.29
N VAL A 102 -3.06 2.84 -0.06
CA VAL A 102 -2.60 3.49 -1.30
C VAL A 102 -1.16 3.96 -1.15
N SER A 103 -0.86 4.82 -0.22
CA SER A 103 0.41 5.54 0.01
C SER A 103 0.38 7.00 -0.45
N ALA A 104 1.14 7.84 0.20
CA ALA A 104 1.44 9.21 -0.25
C ALA A 104 2.05 9.23 -1.66
N MET A 105 2.78 8.15 -2.05
CA MET A 105 3.32 8.00 -3.40
C MET A 105 2.27 7.69 -4.47
N GLY A 106 1.02 7.48 -4.13
CA GLY A 106 -0.11 7.52 -5.06
C GLY A 106 -0.58 8.95 -5.38
N GLU A 107 -0.06 9.94 -4.69
CA GLU A 107 -0.38 11.36 -4.91
C GLU A 107 0.83 12.21 -5.30
N MET A 108 2.04 11.75 -5.02
CA MET A 108 3.29 12.43 -5.35
C MET A 108 4.39 11.40 -5.58
N ALA A 109 4.75 11.18 -6.85
CA ALA A 109 5.88 10.33 -7.22
C ALA A 109 7.21 11.00 -6.86
N ILE A 110 8.20 10.19 -6.46
CA ILE A 110 9.55 10.66 -6.14
C ILE A 110 10.61 9.79 -6.86
N PRO A 111 11.82 10.34 -7.12
CA PRO A 111 12.92 9.62 -7.74
C PRO A 111 13.26 8.32 -7.01
N GLY A 112 13.58 7.28 -7.77
CA GLY A 112 13.92 5.95 -7.26
C GLY A 112 12.72 5.03 -7.02
N TYR A 113 11.51 5.54 -7.04
CA TYR A 113 10.28 4.76 -6.84
C TYR A 113 9.36 4.77 -8.07
N SER A 114 9.92 4.79 -9.28
CA SER A 114 9.14 4.92 -10.52
C SER A 114 8.06 3.84 -10.62
N LEU A 115 8.43 2.56 -10.55
CA LEU A 115 7.47 1.45 -10.63
C LEU A 115 6.50 1.45 -9.44
N TYR A 116 7.01 1.62 -8.22
CA TYR A 116 6.16 1.65 -7.03
C TYR A 116 5.12 2.78 -7.10
N SER A 117 5.56 3.99 -7.42
CA SER A 117 4.65 5.13 -7.59
C SER A 117 3.59 4.85 -8.65
N SER A 118 3.99 4.29 -9.81
CA SER A 118 3.04 3.93 -10.88
C SER A 118 1.93 3.00 -10.39
N THR A 119 2.27 1.97 -9.60
CA THR A 119 1.25 1.08 -9.01
C THR A 119 0.32 1.80 -8.05
N LYS A 120 0.84 2.75 -7.26
CA LYS A 120 0.04 3.49 -6.27
C LYS A 120 -0.81 4.59 -6.92
N PHE A 121 -0.35 5.20 -8.02
CA PHE A 121 -1.18 6.08 -8.85
C PHE A 121 -2.29 5.29 -9.57
N ALA A 122 -2.02 4.07 -10.05
CA ALA A 122 -3.05 3.20 -10.60
C ALA A 122 -4.16 2.92 -9.57
N MET A 123 -3.79 2.60 -8.32
CA MET A 123 -4.75 2.41 -7.23
C MET A 123 -5.51 3.69 -6.88
N LYS A 124 -4.84 4.85 -6.96
CA LYS A 124 -5.52 6.13 -6.78
C LYS A 124 -6.56 6.37 -7.86
N GLY A 125 -6.21 6.18 -9.13
CA GLY A 125 -7.16 6.33 -10.23
C GLY A 125 -8.34 5.35 -10.12
N PHE A 126 -8.05 4.08 -9.85
CA PHE A 126 -9.08 3.07 -9.66
C PHE A 126 -10.07 3.45 -8.54
N GLN A 127 -9.56 3.83 -7.35
CA GLN A 127 -10.44 4.16 -6.23
C GLN A 127 -11.25 5.46 -6.45
N GLU A 128 -10.73 6.40 -7.21
CA GLU A 128 -11.48 7.62 -7.57
C GLU A 128 -12.67 7.29 -8.48
N ALA A 129 -12.46 6.46 -9.49
CA ALA A 129 -13.51 6.05 -10.41
C ALA A 129 -14.56 5.15 -9.72
N ILE A 130 -14.11 4.09 -9.05
CA ILE A 130 -15.00 3.08 -8.47
C ILE A 130 -15.89 3.64 -7.35
N ARG A 131 -15.53 4.76 -6.71
CA ARG A 131 -16.39 5.43 -5.71
C ARG A 131 -17.74 5.84 -6.27
N HIS A 132 -17.83 6.11 -7.55
CA HIS A 132 -19.08 6.45 -8.23
C HIS A 132 -19.90 5.21 -8.64
N GLU A 133 -19.30 4.03 -8.53
CA GLU A 133 -19.88 2.75 -8.92
C GLU A 133 -20.13 1.82 -7.70
N LEU A 134 -19.81 2.28 -6.48
CA LEU A 134 -19.95 1.47 -5.27
C LEU A 134 -21.40 1.02 -5.04
N PRO A 135 -21.64 -0.27 -4.77
CA PRO A 135 -22.94 -0.70 -4.28
C PRO A 135 -23.24 -0.05 -2.93
N LYS A 136 -24.53 0.22 -2.65
CA LYS A 136 -24.98 0.97 -1.45
C LYS A 136 -24.54 0.36 -0.13
N ASN A 137 -24.29 -0.93 -0.10
CA ASN A 137 -23.88 -1.70 1.08
C ASN A 137 -22.36 -1.72 1.30
N LEU A 138 -21.54 -1.22 0.36
CA LEU A 138 -20.09 -1.19 0.47
C LEU A 138 -19.56 0.22 0.74
N LYS A 139 -18.70 0.33 1.75
CA LYS A 139 -17.92 1.55 2.02
C LYS A 139 -16.46 1.35 1.60
N LEU A 140 -15.86 2.35 0.99
CA LEU A 140 -14.45 2.34 0.58
C LEU A 140 -13.65 3.37 1.37
N THR A 141 -12.56 2.91 1.99
CA THR A 141 -11.59 3.74 2.71
C THR A 141 -10.22 3.60 2.08
N CYS A 142 -9.51 4.70 1.85
CA CYS A 142 -8.14 4.71 1.35
C CYS A 142 -7.21 5.36 2.37
N VAL A 143 -6.10 4.69 2.66
CA VAL A 143 -5.07 5.15 3.59
C VAL A 143 -3.86 5.58 2.80
N TYR A 144 -3.30 6.73 3.15
CA TYR A 144 -2.16 7.36 2.47
C TYR A 144 -0.98 7.56 3.45
N PRO A 145 -0.30 6.48 3.88
CA PRO A 145 0.87 6.61 4.71
C PRO A 145 2.00 7.30 3.93
N VAL A 146 2.79 8.08 4.63
CA VAL A 146 4.12 8.52 4.17
C VAL A 146 5.16 7.44 4.50
N SER A 147 6.46 7.74 4.42
CA SER A 147 7.50 6.81 4.85
C SER A 147 7.20 6.29 6.26
N THR A 148 7.10 4.98 6.43
CA THR A 148 6.79 4.33 7.70
C THR A 148 7.98 3.46 8.12
N ASN A 149 8.39 3.54 9.37
CA ASN A 149 9.57 2.86 9.88
C ASN A 149 9.36 1.34 10.03
N THR A 150 9.30 0.64 8.91
CA THR A 150 9.10 -0.80 8.80
C THR A 150 10.21 -1.45 7.98
N ASN A 151 10.16 -2.76 7.81
CA ASN A 151 11.07 -3.49 6.93
C ASN A 151 10.89 -3.16 5.42
N PHE A 152 9.89 -2.36 5.08
CA PHE A 152 9.60 -1.94 3.70
C PHE A 152 10.82 -1.36 2.98
N PHE A 153 11.59 -0.49 3.65
CA PHE A 153 12.76 0.14 3.05
C PHE A 153 13.95 -0.82 2.89
N ASN A 154 14.11 -1.78 3.78
CA ASN A 154 15.11 -2.84 3.63
C ASN A 154 14.80 -3.71 2.41
N VAL A 155 13.52 -4.04 2.20
CA VAL A 155 13.05 -4.77 1.02
C VAL A 155 13.24 -3.92 -0.23
N ALA A 156 12.86 -2.63 -0.20
CA ALA A 156 13.01 -1.71 -1.32
C ALA A 156 14.45 -1.58 -1.79
N ALA A 157 15.39 -1.54 -0.85
CA ALA A 157 16.82 -1.38 -1.09
C ALA A 157 17.61 -2.70 -1.17
N GLU A 158 16.91 -3.84 -1.23
CA GLU A 158 17.55 -5.17 -1.30
C GLU A 158 18.57 -5.39 -0.16
N GLY A 159 18.21 -4.96 1.06
CA GLY A 159 19.06 -5.07 2.26
C GLY A 159 20.15 -4.01 2.38
N ARG A 160 20.30 -3.08 1.44
CA ARG A 160 21.30 -2.02 1.50
C ARG A 160 20.83 -0.82 2.31
N ARG A 161 21.77 -0.01 2.79
CA ARG A 161 21.44 1.26 3.44
C ARG A 161 20.85 2.25 2.45
N MET A 162 19.72 2.84 2.83
CA MET A 162 19.11 3.96 2.11
C MET A 162 18.53 4.99 3.07
N SER A 163 18.47 6.24 2.62
CA SER A 163 17.77 7.29 3.36
C SER A 163 16.27 7.21 3.07
N LYS A 164 15.45 7.20 4.11
CA LYS A 164 13.99 7.23 3.96
C LYS A 164 13.52 8.62 3.52
N PRO A 165 12.57 8.72 2.57
CA PRO A 165 11.96 10.00 2.24
C PRO A 165 11.28 10.64 3.45
N PHE A 166 11.43 11.96 3.60
CA PHE A 166 10.78 12.72 4.66
C PHE A 166 9.32 13.08 4.27
N PRO A 167 8.37 13.09 5.21
CA PRO A 167 8.48 12.74 6.63
C PRO A 167 8.44 11.23 6.90
N VAL A 168 8.94 10.80 8.06
CA VAL A 168 8.91 9.40 8.52
C VAL A 168 7.96 9.28 9.72
N GLN A 169 7.18 8.22 9.78
CA GLN A 169 6.26 7.87 10.87
C GLN A 169 6.56 6.48 11.42
N GLU A 170 6.20 6.25 12.68
CA GLU A 170 6.21 4.90 13.26
C GLU A 170 4.97 4.10 12.82
N PRO A 171 5.08 2.78 12.65
CA PRO A 171 3.99 1.93 12.17
C PRO A 171 2.76 1.95 13.09
N GLU A 172 2.98 2.06 14.41
CA GLU A 172 1.91 2.13 15.41
C GLU A 172 1.04 3.38 15.20
N ALA A 173 1.67 4.54 14.93
CA ALA A 173 0.95 5.78 14.66
C ALA A 173 0.10 5.70 13.38
N VAL A 174 0.62 5.00 12.35
CA VAL A 174 -0.12 4.76 11.10
C VAL A 174 -1.29 3.81 11.36
N ALA A 175 -1.08 2.73 12.11
CA ALA A 175 -2.10 1.75 12.45
C ALA A 175 -3.22 2.40 13.29
N GLU A 176 -2.86 3.15 14.33
CA GLU A 176 -3.82 3.83 15.19
C GLU A 176 -4.68 4.85 14.43
N ALA A 177 -4.04 5.68 13.59
CA ALA A 177 -4.76 6.64 12.74
C ALA A 177 -5.71 5.93 11.77
N THR A 178 -5.30 4.77 11.24
CA THR A 178 -6.10 3.96 10.34
C THR A 178 -7.32 3.37 11.05
N VAL A 179 -7.12 2.72 12.19
CA VAL A 179 -8.23 2.13 12.99
C VAL A 179 -9.22 3.21 13.38
N LYS A 180 -8.77 4.33 13.96
CA LYS A 180 -9.62 5.48 14.30
C LYS A 180 -10.38 6.03 13.09
N GLY A 181 -9.70 6.15 11.94
CA GLY A 181 -10.30 6.65 10.73
C GLY A 181 -11.36 5.72 10.14
N VAL A 182 -11.11 4.41 10.16
CA VAL A 182 -12.06 3.37 9.73
C VAL A 182 -13.28 3.36 10.64
N ALA A 183 -13.08 3.37 11.97
CA ALA A 183 -14.17 3.43 12.96
C ALA A 183 -15.03 4.70 12.78
N ALA A 184 -14.40 5.85 12.51
CA ALA A 184 -15.09 7.11 12.22
C ALA A 184 -15.74 7.17 10.82
N GLY A 185 -15.67 6.11 10.03
CA GLY A 185 -16.29 6.04 8.69
C GLY A 185 -15.60 6.87 7.62
N ARG A 186 -14.36 7.30 7.81
CA ARG A 186 -13.64 8.17 6.86
C ARG A 186 -13.37 7.47 5.54
N SER A 187 -13.57 8.19 4.45
CA SER A 187 -13.26 7.70 3.09
C SER A 187 -11.77 7.81 2.75
N HIS A 188 -11.06 8.78 3.33
CA HIS A 188 -9.63 9.01 3.14
C HIS A 188 -8.97 9.25 4.49
N ILE A 189 -7.87 8.56 4.73
CA ILE A 189 -7.08 8.65 5.96
C ILE A 189 -5.65 9.04 5.58
N TYR A 190 -5.19 10.16 6.13
CA TYR A 190 -3.82 10.65 5.99
C TYR A 190 -3.17 10.63 7.37
N PRO A 191 -2.45 9.56 7.72
CA PRO A 191 -1.85 9.44 9.07
C PRO A 191 -0.90 10.59 9.38
N CYS A 192 -0.15 11.06 8.38
CA CYS A 192 0.75 12.20 8.51
C CYS A 192 0.01 13.53 8.27
N LYS A 193 -0.20 14.29 9.36
CA LYS A 193 -0.94 15.57 9.32
C LYS A 193 -0.27 16.63 8.43
N VAL A 194 1.06 16.60 8.29
CA VAL A 194 1.80 17.60 7.50
C VAL A 194 1.83 17.27 6.01
N PHE A 195 1.50 16.04 5.59
CA PHE A 195 1.60 15.63 4.18
C PHE A 195 0.71 16.46 3.25
N ARG A 196 -0.57 16.59 3.56
CA ARG A 196 -1.52 17.35 2.71
C ARG A 196 -1.16 18.84 2.60
N PRO A 197 -0.89 19.57 3.71
CA PRO A 197 -0.41 20.94 3.63
C PRO A 197 0.88 21.09 2.82
N SER A 198 1.86 20.21 3.05
CA SER A 198 3.13 20.25 2.30
C SER A 198 2.91 20.00 0.81
N LYS A 199 2.07 19.03 0.43
CA LYS A 199 1.72 18.78 -0.97
C LYS A 199 1.02 19.97 -1.60
N ALA A 200 0.08 20.61 -0.90
CA ALA A 200 -0.59 21.81 -1.38
C ALA A 200 0.42 22.96 -1.60
N LEU A 201 1.32 23.17 -0.64
CA LEU A 201 2.41 24.15 -0.78
C LEU A 201 3.29 23.85 -2.01
N MET A 202 3.70 22.60 -2.20
CA MET A 202 4.50 22.18 -3.36
C MET A 202 3.77 22.34 -4.69
N THR A 203 2.44 22.34 -4.68
CA THR A 203 1.62 22.56 -5.88
C THR A 203 1.54 24.06 -6.22
N VAL A 204 1.36 24.91 -5.21
CA VAL A 204 1.22 26.37 -5.39
C VAL A 204 2.57 27.05 -5.55
N VAL A 205 3.64 26.51 -4.93
CA VAL A 205 4.99 27.06 -4.94
C VAL A 205 5.95 26.06 -5.59
N PRO A 206 6.06 26.02 -6.93
CA PRO A 206 6.87 25.04 -7.66
C PRO A 206 8.33 24.90 -7.19
N PRO A 207 9.05 26.00 -6.81
CA PRO A 207 10.41 25.87 -6.29
C PRO A 207 10.55 24.94 -5.09
N VAL A 208 9.56 24.90 -4.20
CA VAL A 208 9.55 23.98 -3.03
C VAL A 208 9.54 22.53 -3.51
N LYS A 209 8.71 22.20 -4.50
CA LYS A 209 8.66 20.86 -5.11
C LYS A 209 9.98 20.51 -5.78
N LEU A 210 10.55 21.44 -6.55
CA LEU A 210 11.82 21.24 -7.25
C LEU A 210 12.96 20.96 -6.28
N THR A 211 13.03 21.71 -5.17
CA THR A 211 14.02 21.50 -4.11
C THR A 211 13.86 20.12 -3.47
N TYR A 212 12.62 19.73 -3.11
CA TYR A 212 12.35 18.40 -2.57
C TYR A 212 12.78 17.29 -3.55
N MET A 213 12.42 17.41 -4.83
CA MET A 213 12.80 16.44 -5.85
C MET A 213 14.32 16.38 -6.08
N ALA A 214 15.03 17.51 -5.97
CA ALA A 214 16.48 17.54 -6.05
C ALA A 214 17.15 16.79 -4.88
N ILE A 215 16.61 16.93 -3.67
CA ILE A 215 17.06 16.19 -2.49
C ILE A 215 16.87 14.68 -2.72
N GLU A 216 15.67 14.24 -3.14
CA GLU A 216 15.40 12.83 -3.38
C GLU A 216 16.23 12.25 -4.54
N LYS A 217 16.48 13.03 -5.59
CA LYS A 217 17.42 12.69 -6.66
C LYS A 217 18.86 12.51 -6.15
N GLY A 218 19.29 13.36 -5.20
CA GLY A 218 20.58 13.25 -4.53
C GLY A 218 20.69 11.96 -3.71
N ARG A 219 19.64 11.60 -2.96
CA ARG A 219 19.56 10.35 -2.20
C ARG A 219 19.64 9.12 -3.11
N LEU A 220 18.92 9.13 -4.24
CA LEU A 220 19.00 8.07 -5.23
C LEU A 220 20.43 7.92 -5.78
N LYS A 221 21.08 9.03 -6.15
CA LYS A 221 22.46 9.00 -6.63
C LYS A 221 23.42 8.38 -5.59
N GLN A 222 23.27 8.76 -4.31
CA GLN A 222 24.06 8.19 -3.23
C GLN A 222 23.83 6.67 -3.07
N TYR A 223 22.58 6.24 -3.12
CA TYR A 223 22.23 4.82 -3.07
C TYR A 223 22.85 4.03 -4.24
N LEU A 224 22.78 4.56 -5.46
CA LEU A 224 23.33 3.89 -6.63
C LEU A 224 24.87 3.76 -6.54
N LYS A 225 25.58 4.76 -6.03
CA LYS A 225 27.03 4.65 -5.75
C LYS A 225 27.34 3.52 -4.77
N LEU A 226 26.56 3.37 -3.69
CA LEU A 226 26.70 2.28 -2.74
C LEU A 226 26.39 0.91 -3.37
N LYS A 227 25.47 0.87 -4.35
CA LYS A 227 25.14 -0.35 -5.10
C LYS A 227 26.28 -0.78 -6.04
N GLU A 228 27.01 0.15 -6.63
CA GLU A 228 28.14 -0.07 -7.54
C GLU A 228 29.47 -0.33 -6.82
N GLY A 229 29.51 -0.29 -5.48
CA GLY A 229 30.75 -0.46 -4.70
C GLY A 229 31.73 0.72 -4.77
N LYS A 230 31.23 1.91 -5.13
CA LYS A 230 31.99 3.16 -5.24
C LYS A 230 31.73 4.10 -4.09
#